data_d08e559351da45e6afff1dd4a4abc304
#
_entry.id   d08e559351da45e6afff1dd4a4abc304
#
_cell.length_a   1.000
_cell.length_b   1.000
_cell.length_c   1.000
_cell.angle_alpha   90.00
_cell.angle_beta   90.00
_cell.angle_gamma   90.00
#
_symmetry.space_group_name_H-M   'P 1'
#
loop_
_entity.id
_entity.type
_entity.pdbx_description
1 polymer ?
#
loop_
_entity_poly.entity_id
_entity_poly.type
_entity_poly.pdbx_seq_one_letter_code
_entity_poly.pdbx_strand_id
1 'polypeptide(L)'
;YYSEEQLNHFLGINKKPLNKKVIGYCRVSSQKQKDDLERQITYVKEYMIAKGYQFEIITDIGSGINYNKQGLNRLVDMVTNGEVEKIVVLYKDRLIRFGFELIENICNKYGTTIEIIDNTEKTEEQELVEDLVQIITVFSCKLQGKRANKAKKMIKELVEDDKDL
;
A
#
# COMPACT_ATOMS: atom_id res chain seq x y z
N TYR A 1 -44.27 5.26 -7.13
CA TYR A 1 -43.12 5.21 -6.21
C TYR A 1 -42.16 4.12 -6.64
N TYR A 2 -40.96 4.52 -7.01
CA TYR A 2 -39.90 3.56 -7.33
C TYR A 2 -39.25 3.09 -6.02
N SER A 3 -38.97 1.78 -5.93
CA SER A 3 -38.17 1.26 -4.83
C SER A 3 -36.74 1.83 -4.88
N GLU A 4 -36.05 1.84 -3.77
CA GLU A 4 -34.65 2.30 -3.69
C GLU A 4 -33.74 1.52 -4.66
N GLU A 5 -33.98 0.23 -4.84
CA GLU A 5 -33.30 -0.61 -5.82
C GLU A 5 -33.56 -0.18 -7.26
N GLN A 6 -34.81 0.16 -7.58
CA GLN A 6 -35.18 0.64 -8.92
C GLN A 6 -34.57 2.01 -9.21
N LEU A 7 -34.55 2.91 -8.24
CA LEU A 7 -33.91 4.19 -8.35
C LEU A 7 -32.38 4.06 -8.55
N ASN A 8 -31.74 3.17 -7.82
CA ASN A 8 -30.33 2.88 -7.95
C ASN A 8 -29.98 2.26 -9.29
N HIS A 9 -30.82 1.38 -9.80
CA HIS A 9 -30.67 0.81 -11.14
C HIS A 9 -30.86 1.87 -12.23
N PHE A 10 -31.83 2.74 -12.09
CA PHE A 10 -32.12 3.83 -13.01
C PHE A 10 -30.99 4.87 -13.04
N LEU A 11 -30.36 5.13 -11.91
CA LEU A 11 -29.21 6.05 -11.77
C LEU A 11 -27.86 5.42 -12.14
N GLY A 12 -27.85 4.16 -12.56
CA GLY A 12 -26.62 3.44 -12.87
C GLY A 12 -25.76 3.12 -11.64
N ILE A 13 -26.32 3.30 -10.46
CA ILE A 13 -25.70 2.92 -9.20
C ILE A 13 -25.95 1.44 -8.98
N ASN A 14 -25.03 0.61 -9.47
CA ASN A 14 -25.03 -0.81 -9.10
C ASN A 14 -24.59 -0.94 -7.64
N LYS A 15 -25.53 -0.73 -6.75
CA LYS A 15 -25.41 -1.30 -5.42
C LYS A 15 -25.59 -2.81 -5.55
N LYS A 16 -24.49 -3.53 -5.80
CA LYS A 16 -24.50 -4.93 -5.36
C LYS A 16 -24.86 -4.87 -3.88
N PRO A 17 -25.91 -5.57 -3.43
CA PRO A 17 -26.13 -5.76 -2.01
C PRO A 17 -24.92 -6.59 -1.54
N LEU A 18 -24.10 -6.15 -1.12
CA LEU A 18 -23.63 -5.75 -0.01
C LEU A 18 -23.16 -6.71 1.09
N ASN A 19 -22.40 -7.69 0.68
CA ASN A 19 -21.48 -8.35 1.58
C ASN A 19 -20.14 -7.65 1.49
N LYS A 20 -20.14 -6.35 1.82
CA LYS A 20 -18.87 -5.65 2.05
C LYS A 20 -18.19 -6.31 3.23
N LYS A 21 -16.96 -6.73 3.01
CA LYS A 21 -16.14 -7.36 4.02
C LYS A 21 -15.26 -6.35 4.72
N VAL A 22 -14.89 -6.67 5.94
CA VAL A 22 -13.79 -6.00 6.64
C VAL A 22 -12.51 -6.76 6.30
N ILE A 23 -11.49 -6.07 5.87
CA ILE A 23 -10.19 -6.67 5.53
C ILE A 23 -9.16 -6.25 6.56
N GLY A 24 -8.57 -7.23 7.23
CA GLY A 24 -7.37 -7.02 8.03
C GLY A 24 -6.13 -7.12 7.15
N TYR A 25 -5.33 -6.09 7.13
CA TYR A 25 -4.09 -6.08 6.37
C TYR A 25 -2.89 -6.13 7.31
N CYS A 26 -2.04 -7.12 7.12
CA CYS A 26 -0.84 -7.36 7.93
C CYS A 26 0.39 -7.38 7.04
N ARG A 27 1.45 -6.74 7.47
CA ARG A 27 2.68 -6.62 6.70
C ARG A 27 3.90 -6.65 7.60
N VAL A 28 4.94 -7.35 7.13
CA VAL A 28 6.30 -7.24 7.63
C VAL A 28 7.24 -6.96 6.47
N SER A 29 8.42 -6.41 6.76
CA SER A 29 9.36 -5.96 5.73
C SER A 29 10.15 -7.09 5.08
N SER A 30 10.38 -8.18 5.80
CA SER A 30 11.22 -9.29 5.31
C SER A 30 10.75 -10.65 5.83
N GLN A 31 11.21 -11.71 5.16
CA GLN A 31 10.96 -13.10 5.55
C GLN A 31 11.48 -13.45 6.96
N LYS A 32 12.50 -12.75 7.43
CA LYS A 32 13.06 -12.92 8.78
C LYS A 32 12.06 -12.58 9.87
N GLN A 33 11.05 -11.78 9.55
CA GLN A 33 10.01 -11.31 10.47
C GLN A 33 8.72 -12.12 10.39
N LYS A 34 8.79 -13.34 9.87
CA LYS A 34 7.60 -14.19 9.71
C LYS A 34 6.88 -14.44 11.02
N ASP A 35 7.61 -14.63 12.12
CA ASP A 35 7.02 -14.80 13.44
C ASP A 35 6.30 -13.54 13.92
N ASP A 36 6.84 -12.37 13.62
CA ASP A 36 6.20 -11.08 13.90
C ASP A 36 4.94 -10.91 13.06
N LEU A 37 4.95 -11.37 11.81
CA LEU A 37 3.75 -11.37 10.97
C LEU A 37 2.64 -12.23 11.57
N GLU A 38 2.95 -13.41 12.06
CA GLU A 38 1.98 -14.30 12.70
C GLU A 38 1.38 -13.68 13.97
N ARG A 39 2.20 -13.03 14.79
CA ARG A 39 1.72 -12.28 15.97
C ARG A 39 0.80 -11.12 15.57
N GLN A 40 1.17 -10.39 14.53
CA GLN A 40 0.36 -9.31 13.99
C GLN A 40 -1.00 -9.81 13.49
N ILE A 41 -1.01 -10.91 12.74
CA ILE A 41 -2.24 -11.56 12.25
C ILE A 41 -3.13 -11.95 13.43
N THR A 42 -2.57 -12.60 14.44
CA THR A 42 -3.31 -13.02 15.63
C THR A 42 -3.94 -11.82 16.33
N TYR A 43 -3.18 -10.77 16.53
CA TYR A 43 -3.66 -9.55 17.18
C TYR A 43 -4.79 -8.86 16.42
N VAL A 44 -4.61 -8.67 15.12
CA VAL A 44 -5.62 -8.05 14.24
C VAL A 44 -6.88 -8.92 14.18
N LYS A 45 -6.72 -10.22 14.10
CA LYS A 45 -7.82 -11.19 14.07
C LYS A 45 -8.64 -11.14 15.37
N GLU A 46 -7.98 -11.15 16.52
CA GLU A 46 -8.64 -11.04 17.83
C GLU A 46 -9.40 -9.72 17.96
N TYR A 47 -8.79 -8.63 17.50
CA TYR A 47 -9.44 -7.33 17.48
C TYR A 47 -10.72 -7.34 16.64
N MET A 48 -10.67 -7.89 15.44
CA MET A 48 -11.82 -7.95 14.55
C MET A 48 -12.93 -8.89 15.07
N ILE A 49 -12.55 -9.98 15.71
CA ILE A 49 -13.52 -10.89 16.38
C ILE A 49 -14.21 -10.14 17.52
N ALA A 50 -13.47 -9.41 18.33
CA ALA A 50 -14.04 -8.64 19.44
C ALA A 50 -15.00 -7.55 18.97
N LYS A 51 -14.77 -6.98 17.79
CA LYS A 51 -15.65 -6.00 17.16
C LYS A 51 -16.85 -6.60 16.45
N GLY A 52 -16.88 -7.92 16.30
CA GLY A 52 -17.96 -8.61 15.58
C GLY A 52 -17.93 -8.43 14.07
N TYR A 53 -16.76 -8.15 13.50
CA TYR A 53 -16.60 -7.97 12.06
C TYR A 53 -16.61 -9.32 11.32
N GLN A 54 -17.25 -9.34 10.15
CA GLN A 54 -17.00 -10.38 9.15
C GLN A 54 -15.75 -9.97 8.36
N PHE A 55 -14.69 -10.73 8.47
CA PHE A 55 -13.40 -10.30 7.98
C PHE A 55 -12.66 -11.36 7.17
N GLU A 56 -11.73 -10.88 6.39
CA GLU A 56 -10.70 -11.65 5.70
C GLU A 56 -9.35 -11.01 6.01
N ILE A 57 -8.28 -11.81 6.08
CA ILE A 57 -6.93 -11.32 6.32
C ILE A 57 -6.14 -11.38 5.02
N ILE A 58 -5.50 -10.27 4.67
CA ILE A 58 -4.53 -10.18 3.59
C ILE A 58 -3.17 -9.88 4.19
N THR A 59 -2.16 -10.60 3.76
CA THR A 59 -0.79 -10.47 4.27
C THR A 59 0.17 -10.16 3.15
N ASP A 60 1.20 -9.38 3.47
CA ASP A 60 2.33 -9.13 2.57
C ASP A 60 3.65 -9.21 3.32
N ILE A 61 4.68 -9.60 2.60
CA ILE A 61 6.07 -9.48 3.03
C ILE A 61 6.76 -8.56 2.04
N GLY A 62 7.11 -7.38 2.49
CA GLY A 62 7.74 -6.35 1.68
C GLY A 62 7.75 -4.99 2.35
N SER A 63 8.57 -4.09 1.85
CA SER A 63 8.70 -2.74 2.36
C SER A 63 7.40 -1.94 2.27
N GLY A 64 7.20 -1.02 3.21
CA GLY A 64 6.08 -0.07 3.21
C GLY A 64 6.09 0.91 2.02
N ILE A 65 7.22 1.02 1.32
CA ILE A 65 7.37 1.83 0.11
C ILE A 65 7.24 1.01 -1.18
N ASN A 66 7.14 -0.29 -1.09
CA ASN A 66 6.86 -1.14 -2.23
C ASN A 66 5.35 -1.19 -2.46
N TYR A 67 4.87 -0.44 -3.43
CA TYR A 67 3.45 -0.37 -3.75
C TYR A 67 2.98 -1.47 -4.69
N ASN A 68 3.86 -2.32 -5.16
CA ASN A 68 3.55 -3.44 -6.04
C ASN A 68 3.62 -4.79 -5.30
N LYS A 69 3.07 -4.83 -4.10
CA LYS A 69 2.89 -6.07 -3.35
C LYS A 69 1.60 -6.77 -3.76
N GLN A 70 1.65 -8.09 -3.84
CA GLN A 70 0.52 -8.90 -4.30
C GLN A 70 -0.74 -8.71 -3.43
N GLY A 71 -0.59 -8.72 -2.11
CA GLY A 71 -1.70 -8.51 -1.18
C GLY A 71 -2.26 -7.10 -1.24
N LEU A 72 -1.39 -6.10 -1.32
CA LEU A 72 -1.80 -4.69 -1.45
C LEU A 72 -2.57 -4.46 -2.76
N ASN A 73 -2.09 -5.02 -3.87
CA ASN A 73 -2.78 -4.92 -5.16
C ASN A 73 -4.16 -5.57 -5.11
N ARG A 74 -4.26 -6.75 -4.48
CA ARG A 74 -5.55 -7.42 -4.27
C ARG A 74 -6.49 -6.56 -3.42
N LEU A 75 -5.98 -5.95 -2.37
CA LEU A 75 -6.76 -5.06 -1.50
C LEU A 75 -7.29 -3.85 -2.27
N VAL A 76 -6.45 -3.21 -3.07
CA VAL A 76 -6.83 -2.08 -3.92
C VAL A 76 -7.92 -2.48 -4.92
N ASP A 77 -7.78 -3.63 -5.56
CA ASP A 77 -8.78 -4.15 -6.49
C ASP A 77 -10.12 -4.39 -5.79
N MET A 78 -10.11 -4.96 -4.60
CA MET A 78 -11.30 -5.18 -3.80
C MET A 78 -11.98 -3.87 -3.39
N VAL A 79 -11.19 -2.87 -2.98
CA VAL A 79 -11.69 -1.53 -2.63
C VAL A 79 -12.35 -0.86 -3.83
N THR A 80 -11.67 -0.85 -4.98
CA THR A 80 -12.18 -0.21 -6.20
C THR A 80 -13.40 -0.93 -6.78
N ASN A 81 -13.56 -2.22 -6.48
CA ASN A 81 -14.76 -2.98 -6.83
C ASN A 81 -15.91 -2.80 -5.82
N GLY A 82 -15.71 -2.01 -4.76
CA GLY A 82 -16.74 -1.76 -3.76
C GLY A 82 -17.00 -2.92 -2.81
N GLU A 83 -16.07 -3.85 -2.67
CA GLU A 83 -16.20 -5.07 -1.87
C GLU A 83 -15.77 -4.90 -0.41
N VAL A 84 -15.14 -3.77 -0.07
CA VAL A 84 -14.52 -3.54 1.24
C VAL A 84 -15.27 -2.45 1.99
N GLU A 85 -15.77 -2.78 3.16
CA GLU A 85 -16.37 -1.80 4.08
C GLU A 85 -15.28 -1.07 4.87
N LYS A 86 -14.30 -1.82 5.36
CA LYS A 86 -13.27 -1.30 6.26
C LYS A 86 -11.97 -2.06 6.07
N ILE A 87 -10.87 -1.32 6.14
CA ILE A 87 -9.52 -1.89 6.25
C ILE A 87 -9.06 -1.71 7.68
N VAL A 88 -8.66 -2.78 8.33
CA VAL A 88 -8.11 -2.76 9.69
C VAL A 88 -6.62 -3.06 9.64
N VAL A 89 -5.83 -2.17 10.20
CA VAL A 89 -4.37 -2.32 10.30
C VAL A 89 -3.91 -2.10 11.74
N LEU A 90 -2.87 -2.78 12.15
CA LEU A 90 -2.32 -2.63 13.50
C LEU A 90 -1.72 -1.25 13.70
N TYR A 91 -0.90 -0.80 12.76
CA TYR A 91 -0.29 0.53 12.72
C TYR A 91 -0.48 1.15 11.36
N LYS A 92 -0.44 2.45 11.29
CA LYS A 92 -0.58 3.23 10.06
C LYS A 92 0.45 2.83 8.98
N ASP A 93 1.69 2.59 9.36
CA ASP A 93 2.78 2.20 8.47
C ASP A 93 2.71 0.75 7.97
N ARG A 94 1.83 -0.07 8.55
CA ARG A 94 1.58 -1.43 8.03
C ARG A 94 0.84 -1.39 6.70
N LEU A 95 0.02 -0.38 6.45
CA LEU A 95 -0.65 -0.21 5.17
C LEU A 95 0.31 0.40 4.14
N ILE A 96 0.85 1.54 4.45
CA ILE A 96 1.72 2.30 3.55
C ILE A 96 2.64 3.20 4.38
N ARG A 97 3.88 3.35 3.95
CA ARG A 97 4.87 4.17 4.66
C ARG A 97 4.61 5.67 4.47
N PHE A 98 4.33 6.08 3.24
CA PHE A 98 4.09 7.46 2.87
C PHE A 98 2.82 7.58 2.03
N GLY A 99 2.15 8.73 2.15
CA GLY A 99 0.93 8.98 1.38
C GLY A 99 -0.32 8.34 1.96
N PHE A 100 -0.35 8.11 3.26
CA PHE A 100 -1.51 7.52 3.94
C PHE A 100 -2.79 8.32 3.71
N GLU A 101 -2.72 9.64 3.79
CA GLU A 101 -3.88 10.52 3.59
C GLU A 101 -4.46 10.39 2.18
N LEU A 102 -3.60 10.20 1.18
CA LEU A 102 -4.05 9.98 -0.19
C LEU A 102 -4.80 8.67 -0.32
N ILE A 103 -4.27 7.60 0.25
CA ILE A 103 -4.92 6.28 0.25
C ILE A 103 -6.23 6.32 1.02
N GLU A 104 -6.26 6.99 2.15
CA GLU A 104 -7.49 7.18 2.94
C GLU A 104 -8.56 7.92 2.14
N ASN A 105 -8.20 8.99 1.45
CA ASN A 105 -9.13 9.75 0.61
C ASN A 105 -9.65 8.90 -0.56
N ILE A 106 -8.80 8.11 -1.19
CA ILE A 106 -9.23 7.21 -2.27
C ILE A 106 -10.18 6.15 -1.72
N CYS A 107 -9.84 5.53 -0.60
CA CYS A 107 -10.71 4.54 0.05
C CYS A 107 -12.07 5.14 0.40
N ASN A 108 -12.11 6.33 0.96
CA ASN A 108 -13.35 7.02 1.30
C ASN A 108 -14.25 7.26 0.08
N LYS A 109 -13.66 7.56 -1.07
CA LYS A 109 -14.41 7.71 -2.33
C LYS A 109 -15.09 6.43 -2.78
N TYR A 110 -14.55 5.28 -2.43
CA TYR A 110 -15.12 3.97 -2.73
C TYR A 110 -15.96 3.40 -1.60
N GLY A 111 -16.21 4.19 -0.55
CA GLY A 111 -17.01 3.77 0.60
C GLY A 111 -16.27 2.87 1.57
N THR A 112 -14.95 2.88 1.55
CA THR A 112 -14.08 2.13 2.45
C THR A 112 -13.44 3.06 3.46
N THR A 113 -13.53 2.72 4.75
CA THR A 113 -12.84 3.43 5.83
C THR A 113 -11.63 2.65 6.30
N ILE A 114 -10.62 3.35 6.83
CA ILE A 114 -9.42 2.73 7.40
C ILE A 114 -9.47 2.87 8.92
N GLU A 115 -9.38 1.75 9.61
CA GLU A 115 -9.33 1.69 11.08
C GLU A 115 -7.95 1.25 11.52
N ILE A 116 -7.31 2.08 12.34
CA ILE A 116 -5.99 1.82 12.90
C ILE A 116 -6.17 1.37 14.34
N ILE A 117 -5.67 0.20 14.68
CA ILE A 117 -5.81 -0.36 16.04
C ILE A 117 -4.98 0.43 17.04
N ASP A 118 -3.73 0.71 16.69
CA ASP A 118 -2.79 1.43 17.54
C ASP A 118 -2.30 2.69 16.81
N ASN A 119 -2.80 3.84 17.25
CA ASN A 119 -2.46 5.15 16.69
C ASN A 119 -1.13 5.71 17.22
N THR A 120 -0.43 4.98 18.09
CA THR A 120 0.89 5.42 18.52
C THR A 120 1.86 5.34 17.33
N GLU A 121 2.64 6.39 17.14
CA GLU A 121 3.69 6.41 16.13
C GLU A 121 4.86 5.52 16.55
N LYS A 122 4.62 4.22 16.59
CA LYS A 122 5.68 3.22 16.76
C LYS A 122 6.25 2.89 15.39
N THR A 123 7.02 3.80 14.87
CA THR A 123 7.87 3.47 13.74
C THR A 123 9.08 2.72 14.30
N GLU A 124 9.26 1.47 13.91
CA GLU A 124 10.56 0.82 14.12
C GLU A 124 11.59 1.65 13.38
N GLU A 125 12.46 2.31 14.12
CA GLU A 125 13.46 3.22 13.59
C GLU A 125 14.34 2.55 12.53
N GLN A 126 14.69 1.29 12.75
CA GLN A 126 15.46 0.48 11.79
C GLN A 126 14.71 0.28 10.48
N GLU A 127 13.43 -0.06 10.51
CA GLU A 127 12.60 -0.25 9.33
C GLU A 127 12.43 1.05 8.55
N LEU A 128 12.24 2.17 9.26
CA LEU A 128 12.16 3.49 8.64
C LEU A 128 13.46 3.85 7.92
N VAL A 129 14.61 3.62 8.55
CA VAL A 129 15.93 3.87 7.97
C VAL A 129 16.14 3.01 6.72
N GLU A 130 15.80 1.72 6.78
CA GLU A 130 15.89 0.80 5.63
C GLU A 130 15.04 1.29 4.47
N ASP A 131 13.81 1.70 4.72
CA ASP A 131 12.89 2.24 3.70
C ASP A 131 13.44 3.54 3.10
N LEU A 132 13.96 4.45 3.91
CA LEU A 132 14.59 5.68 3.44
C LEU A 132 15.84 5.42 2.58
N VAL A 133 16.69 4.49 3.01
CA VAL A 133 17.88 4.07 2.25
C VAL A 133 17.46 3.49 0.90
N GLN A 134 16.42 2.69 0.86
CA GLN A 134 15.89 2.11 -0.37
C GLN A 134 15.38 3.19 -1.33
N ILE A 135 14.64 4.18 -0.84
CA ILE A 135 14.17 5.32 -1.65
C ILE A 135 15.37 6.09 -2.23
N ILE A 136 16.33 6.43 -1.38
CA ILE A 136 17.53 7.18 -1.79
C ILE A 136 18.31 6.38 -2.84
N THR A 137 18.47 5.07 -2.65
CA THR A 137 19.17 4.19 -3.57
C THR A 137 18.48 4.14 -4.93
N VAL A 138 17.18 3.92 -4.98
CA VAL A 138 16.42 3.89 -6.22
C VAL A 138 16.46 5.24 -6.94
N PHE A 139 16.32 6.33 -6.21
CA PHE A 139 16.39 7.69 -6.75
C PHE A 139 17.79 8.01 -7.29
N SER A 140 18.82 7.65 -6.54
CA SER A 140 20.21 7.82 -6.95
C SER A 140 20.56 7.01 -8.19
N CYS A 141 20.08 5.76 -8.29
CA CYS A 141 20.26 4.93 -9.48
C CYS A 141 19.61 5.54 -10.72
N LYS A 142 18.39 6.07 -10.58
CA LYS A 142 17.73 6.76 -11.69
C LYS A 142 18.45 8.02 -12.12
N LEU A 143 18.90 8.84 -11.17
CA LEU A 143 19.67 10.05 -11.45
C LEU A 143 21.03 9.72 -12.03
N GLN A 144 21.75 8.76 -11.47
CA GLN A 144 23.06 8.32 -11.96
C GLN A 144 22.94 7.67 -13.33
N GLY A 145 21.87 6.92 -13.61
CA GLY A 145 21.61 6.38 -14.93
C GLY A 145 21.52 7.47 -16.01
N LYS A 146 20.80 8.53 -15.74
CA LYS A 146 20.72 9.70 -16.62
C LYS A 146 22.06 10.45 -16.71
N ARG A 147 22.72 10.65 -15.57
CA ARG A 147 24.03 11.32 -15.50
C ARG A 147 25.13 10.47 -16.13
N ALA A 148 25.14 9.17 -15.89
CA ALA A 148 26.11 8.24 -16.47
C ALA A 148 25.99 8.20 -17.99
N ASN A 149 24.79 8.15 -18.53
CA ASN A 149 24.54 8.19 -19.96
C ASN A 149 24.98 9.54 -20.56
N LYS A 150 24.67 10.62 -19.87
CA LYS A 150 25.09 11.96 -20.27
C LYS A 150 26.61 12.14 -20.20
N ALA A 151 27.25 11.65 -19.13
CA ALA A 151 28.69 11.67 -18.95
C ALA A 151 29.42 10.81 -20.00
N LYS A 152 28.91 9.60 -20.26
CA LYS A 152 29.43 8.73 -21.32
C LYS A 152 29.38 9.39 -22.69
N LYS A 153 28.28 10.06 -22.99
CA LYS A 153 28.10 10.81 -24.23
C LYS A 153 29.09 11.98 -24.33
N MET A 154 29.26 12.74 -23.24
CA MET A 154 30.23 13.84 -23.18
C MET A 154 31.67 13.36 -23.31
N ILE A 155 32.03 12.27 -22.65
CA ILE A 155 33.36 11.66 -22.76
C ILE A 155 33.64 11.20 -24.19
N LYS A 156 32.68 10.57 -24.83
CA LYS A 156 32.75 10.11 -26.19
C LYS A 156 32.99 11.29 -27.16
N GLU A 157 32.27 12.37 -27.00
CA GLU A 157 32.42 13.61 -27.78
C GLU A 157 33.84 14.23 -27.57
N LEU A 158 34.32 14.28 -26.34
CA LEU A 158 35.64 14.78 -26.02
C LEU A 158 36.77 13.93 -26.63
N VAL A 159 36.64 12.61 -26.59
CA VAL A 159 37.61 11.67 -27.18
C VAL A 159 37.60 11.77 -28.70
N GLU A 160 36.47 11.98 -29.34
CA GLU A 160 36.37 12.21 -30.78
C GLU A 160 37.02 13.54 -31.18
N ASP A 161 36.86 14.59 -30.39
CA ASP A 161 37.52 15.88 -30.61
C ASP A 161 39.03 15.81 -30.47
N ASP A 162 39.54 15.01 -29.52
CA ASP A 162 40.99 14.78 -29.37
C ASP A 162 41.60 13.96 -30.51
N LYS A 163 40.81 13.14 -31.20
CA LYS A 163 41.30 12.38 -32.35
C LYS A 163 41.36 13.21 -33.64
N ASP A 164 40.65 14.32 -33.71
CA ASP A 164 40.64 15.24 -34.82
C ASP A 164 41.75 16.30 -34.72
N LEU A 165 42.51 16.27 -33.66
CA LEU A 165 43.76 17.02 -33.48
C LEU A 165 44.98 16.20 -33.91
#